data_be2844f047a875ef0053550c27f8e8a6
#
_entry.id   be2844f047a875ef0053550c27f8e8a6
#
_cell.length_a   1.000
_cell.length_b   1.000
_cell.length_c   1.000
_cell.angle_alpha   90.00
_cell.angle_beta   90.00
_cell.angle_gamma   90.00
#
_symmetry.space_group_name_H-M   'P 1'
#
loop_
_entity.id
_entity.type
_entity.pdbx_description
1 polymer ?
#
loop_
_entity_poly.entity_id
_entity_poly.type
_entity_poly.pdbx_seq_one_letter_code
_entity_poly.pdbx_strand_id
1 'polypeptide(L)'
;MDLSQYKNVWIFAEQRQGVITPVVKELLGEGRKLAKDIGTDVCAVLLGKDVGCLARELIRYGADKVYVADHPLLENFTTDAYTKVITDAIGTYRPEIVLYGATHIGRDL
;
A
#
# COMPACT_ATOMS: atom_id res chain seq x y z
N MET A 1 -6.30 23.76 7.40
CA MET A 1 -5.95 22.33 7.45
C MET A 1 -4.56 22.18 8.05
N ASP A 2 -4.43 21.35 9.05
CA ASP A 2 -3.13 21.08 9.67
C ASP A 2 -2.43 19.93 8.97
N LEU A 3 -1.46 20.24 8.11
CA LEU A 3 -0.72 19.24 7.35
C LEU A 3 0.26 18.43 8.20
N SER A 4 0.55 18.86 9.44
CA SER A 4 1.44 18.11 10.32
C SER A 4 0.86 16.78 10.76
N GLN A 5 -0.45 16.56 10.59
CA GLN A 5 -1.12 15.31 10.88
C GLN A 5 -0.94 14.28 9.77
N TYR A 6 -0.51 14.72 8.57
CA TYR A 6 -0.31 13.83 7.43
C TYR A 6 1.14 13.38 7.42
N LYS A 7 1.35 12.08 7.61
CA LYS A 7 2.68 11.48 7.68
C LYS A 7 2.73 10.20 6.86
N ASN A 8 3.94 9.86 6.45
CA ASN A 8 4.28 8.61 5.80
C ASN A 8 3.96 8.60 4.30
N VAL A 9 4.79 7.87 3.60
CA VAL A 9 4.59 7.55 2.19
C VAL A 9 3.99 6.16 2.13
N TRP A 10 2.84 6.01 1.49
CA TRP A 10 2.21 4.71 1.28
C TRP A 10 2.47 4.23 -0.13
N ILE A 11 2.71 2.93 -0.26
CA ILE A 11 2.67 2.27 -1.56
C ILE A 11 1.57 1.22 -1.54
N PHE A 12 0.84 1.12 -2.65
CA PHE A 12 -0.15 0.06 -2.82
C PHE A 12 0.58 -1.22 -3.22
N ALA A 13 0.55 -2.24 -2.34
CA ALA A 13 1.24 -3.50 -2.57
C ALA A 13 0.34 -4.43 -3.39
N GLU A 14 0.34 -4.25 -4.71
CA GLU A 14 -0.44 -5.09 -5.59
C GLU A 14 0.02 -6.54 -5.51
N GLN A 15 -0.94 -7.44 -5.33
CA GLN A 15 -0.69 -8.87 -5.38
C GLN A 15 -1.74 -9.54 -6.28
N ARG A 16 -1.37 -10.65 -6.87
CA ARG A 16 -2.28 -11.47 -7.67
C ARG A 16 -2.14 -12.91 -7.21
N GLN A 17 -3.25 -13.45 -6.68
CA GLN A 17 -3.29 -14.83 -6.21
C GLN A 17 -2.16 -15.15 -5.21
N GLY A 18 -1.90 -14.22 -4.30
CA GLY A 18 -0.90 -14.42 -3.26
C GLY A 18 0.54 -14.15 -3.68
N VAL A 19 0.75 -13.53 -4.84
CA VAL A 19 2.10 -13.19 -5.33
C VAL A 19 2.22 -11.67 -5.49
N ILE A 20 3.23 -11.09 -4.83
CA ILE A 20 3.55 -9.66 -4.96
C ILE A 20 4.03 -9.39 -6.38
N THR A 21 3.43 -8.40 -7.04
CA THR A 21 3.84 -8.07 -8.42
C THR A 21 5.19 -7.35 -8.42
N PRO A 22 5.99 -7.49 -9.50
CA PRO A 22 7.33 -6.87 -9.55
C PRO A 22 7.33 -5.35 -9.38
N VAL A 23 6.28 -4.66 -9.82
CA VAL A 23 6.20 -3.19 -9.70
C VAL A 23 6.24 -2.73 -8.25
N VAL A 24 5.80 -3.57 -7.31
CA VAL A 24 5.78 -3.22 -5.88
C VAL A 24 7.19 -2.95 -5.37
N LYS A 25 8.18 -3.73 -5.81
CA LYS A 25 9.57 -3.52 -5.41
C LYS A 25 10.08 -2.16 -5.88
N GLU A 26 9.71 -1.77 -7.11
CA GLU A 26 10.08 -0.47 -7.66
C GLU A 26 9.39 0.65 -6.88
N LEU A 27 8.10 0.50 -6.55
CA LEU A 27 7.37 1.46 -5.74
C LEU A 27 7.99 1.62 -4.36
N LEU A 28 8.40 0.53 -3.73
CA LEU A 28 9.06 0.59 -2.41
C LEU A 28 10.38 1.34 -2.50
N GLY A 29 11.17 1.11 -3.57
CA GLY A 29 12.40 1.85 -3.80
C GLY A 29 12.17 3.35 -3.93
N GLU A 30 11.21 3.74 -4.74
CA GLU A 30 10.86 5.15 -4.92
C GLU A 30 10.26 5.74 -3.64
N GLY A 31 9.39 4.99 -2.97
CA GLY A 31 8.77 5.43 -1.72
C GLY A 31 9.79 5.67 -0.63
N ARG A 32 10.82 4.84 -0.55
CA ARG A 32 11.90 5.02 0.43
C ARG A 32 12.69 6.30 0.18
N LYS A 33 12.96 6.62 -1.08
CA LYS A 33 13.63 7.87 -1.42
C LYS A 33 12.80 9.08 -1.00
N LEU A 34 11.51 9.07 -1.33
CA LEU A 34 10.60 10.14 -0.94
C LEU A 34 10.48 10.26 0.58
N ALA A 35 10.33 9.13 1.27
CA ALA A 35 10.20 9.12 2.73
C ALA A 35 11.45 9.68 3.41
N LYS A 36 12.63 9.35 2.88
CA LYS A 36 13.88 9.88 3.39
C LYS A 36 13.97 11.39 3.20
N ASP A 37 13.54 11.88 2.03
CA ASP A 37 13.59 13.30 1.71
C ASP A 37 12.68 14.15 2.62
N ILE A 38 11.53 13.60 2.99
CA ILE A 38 10.56 14.32 3.84
C ILE A 38 10.61 13.88 5.31
N GLY A 39 11.54 12.98 5.67
CA GLY A 39 11.77 12.59 7.06
C GLY A 39 10.66 11.73 7.67
N THR A 40 10.14 10.77 6.91
CA THR A 40 9.03 9.93 7.36
C THR A 40 9.26 8.46 6.97
N ASP A 41 8.31 7.58 7.33
CA ASP A 41 8.38 6.16 7.01
C ASP A 41 7.71 5.84 5.69
N VAL A 42 8.09 4.69 5.09
CA VAL A 42 7.37 4.11 3.96
C VAL A 42 6.52 2.94 4.46
N CYS A 43 5.24 2.94 4.08
CA CYS A 43 4.29 1.92 4.49
C CYS A 43 3.70 1.25 3.26
N ALA A 44 3.53 -0.06 3.33
CA ALA A 44 2.84 -0.81 2.27
C ALA A 44 1.39 -1.07 2.70
N VAL A 45 0.47 -0.94 1.76
CA VAL A 45 -0.95 -1.27 1.96
C VAL A 45 -1.25 -2.53 1.17
N LEU A 46 -1.60 -3.61 1.87
CA LEU A 46 -1.79 -4.93 1.29
C LEU A 46 -3.23 -5.38 1.50
N LEU A 47 -3.94 -5.61 0.41
CA LEU A 47 -5.33 -6.04 0.42
C LEU A 47 -5.47 -7.41 -0.25
N GLY A 48 -6.29 -8.29 0.31
CA GLY A 48 -6.55 -9.59 -0.28
C GLY A 48 -7.16 -10.56 0.70
N LYS A 49 -7.18 -11.83 0.31
CA LYS A 49 -7.59 -12.94 1.16
C LYS A 49 -6.36 -13.80 1.46
N ASP A 50 -6.15 -14.11 2.73
CA ASP A 50 -5.03 -14.94 3.18
C ASP A 50 -3.67 -14.38 2.76
N VAL A 51 -3.52 -13.04 2.80
CA VAL A 51 -2.31 -12.36 2.33
C VAL A 51 -1.37 -11.94 3.45
N GLY A 52 -1.72 -12.23 4.71
CA GLY A 52 -0.90 -11.79 5.84
C GLY A 52 0.55 -12.25 5.78
N CYS A 53 0.82 -13.42 5.20
CA CYS A 53 2.19 -13.94 5.06
C CYS A 53 3.05 -13.07 4.12
N LEU A 54 2.44 -12.28 3.24
CA LEU A 54 3.18 -11.41 2.32
C LEU A 54 3.74 -10.18 3.01
N ALA A 55 3.25 -9.85 4.21
CA ALA A 55 3.73 -8.67 4.94
C ALA A 55 5.23 -8.75 5.21
N ARG A 56 5.74 -9.92 5.57
CA ARG A 56 7.18 -10.10 5.81
C ARG A 56 8.01 -9.84 4.56
N GLU A 57 7.50 -10.26 3.41
CA GLU A 57 8.16 -10.02 2.13
C GLU A 57 8.26 -8.53 1.85
N LEU A 58 7.19 -7.78 2.11
CA LEU A 58 7.17 -6.33 1.91
C LEU A 58 8.15 -5.61 2.84
N ILE A 59 8.25 -6.04 4.09
CA ILE A 59 9.23 -5.49 5.02
C ILE A 59 10.64 -5.78 4.54
N ARG A 60 10.87 -6.97 4.04
CA ARG A 60 12.17 -7.37 3.49
C ARG A 60 12.58 -6.51 2.29
N TYR A 61 11.62 -6.05 1.50
CA TYR A 61 11.87 -5.17 0.36
C TYR A 61 11.97 -3.69 0.73
N GLY A 62 11.74 -3.34 1.99
CA GLY A 62 12.00 -2.00 2.48
C GLY A 62 10.85 -1.24 3.11
N ALA A 63 9.68 -1.86 3.27
CA ALA A 63 8.58 -1.22 3.98
C ALA A 63 8.90 -1.16 5.47
N ASP A 64 8.69 0.00 6.08
CA ASP A 64 8.83 0.16 7.53
C ASP A 64 7.64 -0.40 8.27
N LYS A 65 6.45 -0.29 7.66
CA LYS A 65 5.19 -0.81 8.20
C LYS A 65 4.35 -1.39 7.07
N VAL A 66 3.49 -2.33 7.41
CA VAL A 66 2.54 -2.90 6.46
C VAL A 66 1.15 -2.86 7.08
N TYR A 67 0.20 -2.23 6.39
CA TYR A 67 -1.20 -2.28 6.75
C TYR A 67 -1.86 -3.40 5.94
N VAL A 68 -2.40 -4.39 6.62
CA VAL A 68 -3.00 -5.56 5.97
C VAL A 68 -4.52 -5.51 6.15
N ALA A 69 -5.25 -5.57 5.04
CA ALA A 69 -6.67 -5.81 5.04
C ALA A 69 -6.92 -7.20 4.43
N ASP A 70 -7.15 -8.18 5.29
CA ASP A 70 -7.32 -9.58 4.90
C ASP A 70 -8.78 -9.95 5.10
N HIS A 71 -9.51 -10.15 4.00
CA HIS A 71 -10.93 -10.44 4.04
C HIS A 71 -11.31 -11.24 2.79
N PRO A 72 -12.24 -12.23 2.93
CA PRO A 72 -12.68 -13.04 1.77
C PRO A 72 -13.21 -12.22 0.60
N LEU A 73 -13.85 -11.08 0.85
CA LEU A 73 -14.35 -10.21 -0.22
C LEU A 73 -13.25 -9.52 -1.02
N LEU A 74 -12.00 -9.56 -0.54
CA LEU A 74 -10.85 -8.98 -1.22
C LEU A 74 -10.04 -10.03 -2.00
N GLU A 75 -10.54 -11.25 -2.11
CA GLU A 75 -9.85 -12.32 -2.86
C GLU A 75 -9.60 -11.92 -4.31
N ASN A 76 -10.62 -11.35 -4.93
CA ASN A 76 -10.51 -10.82 -6.28
C ASN A 76 -10.63 -9.31 -6.25
N PHE A 77 -9.90 -8.65 -7.15
CA PHE A 77 -9.99 -7.19 -7.23
C PHE A 77 -11.39 -6.78 -7.66
N THR A 78 -12.00 -5.90 -6.87
CA THR A 78 -13.17 -5.12 -7.27
C THR A 78 -12.90 -3.67 -6.90
N THR A 79 -13.17 -2.76 -7.82
CA THR A 79 -12.88 -1.33 -7.59
C THR A 79 -13.58 -0.82 -6.34
N ASP A 80 -14.86 -1.16 -6.18
CA ASP A 80 -15.66 -0.66 -5.05
C ASP A 80 -15.10 -1.11 -3.70
N ALA A 81 -14.82 -2.41 -3.54
CA ALA A 81 -14.33 -2.94 -2.27
C ALA A 81 -12.93 -2.39 -1.93
N TYR A 82 -12.03 -2.38 -2.89
CA TYR A 82 -10.66 -1.90 -2.68
C TYR A 82 -10.65 -0.39 -2.42
N THR A 83 -11.42 0.37 -3.18
CA THR A 83 -11.51 1.82 -2.98
C THR A 83 -12.03 2.15 -1.59
N LYS A 84 -13.06 1.43 -1.12
CA LYS A 84 -13.60 1.66 0.22
C LYS A 84 -12.55 1.42 1.30
N VAL A 85 -11.85 0.29 1.23
CA VAL A 85 -10.83 -0.04 2.23
C VAL A 85 -9.71 0.98 2.24
N ILE A 86 -9.20 1.36 1.06
CA ILE A 86 -8.11 2.32 0.95
C ILE A 86 -8.57 3.70 1.41
N THR A 87 -9.77 4.13 1.03
CA THR A 87 -10.31 5.43 1.44
C THR A 87 -10.47 5.50 2.95
N ASP A 88 -11.01 4.45 3.57
CA ASP A 88 -11.16 4.40 5.03
C ASP A 88 -9.79 4.44 5.71
N ALA A 89 -8.81 3.71 5.18
CA ALA A 89 -7.47 3.71 5.74
C ALA A 89 -6.78 5.08 5.61
N ILE A 90 -6.93 5.75 4.48
CA ILE A 90 -6.40 7.10 4.27
C ILE A 90 -7.02 8.07 5.28
N GLY A 91 -8.33 7.99 5.50
CA GLY A 91 -9.02 8.83 6.48
C GLY A 91 -8.57 8.59 7.90
N THR A 92 -8.20 7.36 8.25
CA THR A 92 -7.77 6.97 9.59
C THR A 92 -6.31 7.30 9.85
N TYR A 93 -5.42 6.92 8.91
CA TYR A 93 -3.97 7.00 9.12
C TYR A 93 -3.32 8.22 8.46
N ARG A 94 -4.00 8.88 7.54
CA ARG A 94 -3.60 10.14 6.92
C ARG A 94 -2.19 10.11 6.32
N PRO A 95 -1.94 9.32 5.27
CA PRO A 95 -0.66 9.34 4.59
C PRO A 95 -0.44 10.66 3.86
N GLU A 96 0.81 11.07 3.73
CA GLU A 96 1.16 12.28 2.98
C GLU A 96 1.15 12.03 1.48
N ILE A 97 1.65 10.87 1.06
CA ILE A 97 1.74 10.47 -0.35
C ILE A 97 1.30 9.02 -0.48
N VAL A 98 0.53 8.71 -1.53
CA VAL A 98 0.14 7.34 -1.86
C VAL A 98 0.60 7.04 -3.29
N LEU A 99 1.39 6.00 -3.46
CA LEU A 99 1.93 5.57 -4.76
C LEU A 99 1.25 4.29 -5.24
N TYR A 100 0.88 4.28 -6.51
CA TYR A 100 0.29 3.12 -7.18
C TYR A 100 1.11 2.74 -8.39
N GLY A 101 1.15 1.46 -8.71
CA GLY A 101 1.76 0.99 -9.95
C GLY A 101 0.91 1.35 -11.17
N ALA A 102 1.56 1.48 -12.33
CA ALA A 102 0.89 1.71 -13.60
C ALA A 102 0.36 0.40 -14.20
N THR A 103 -0.27 -0.42 -13.35
CA THR A 103 -0.92 -1.67 -13.73
C THR A 103 -2.40 -1.43 -13.98
N HIS A 104 -3.08 -2.44 -14.51
CA HIS A 104 -4.53 -2.35 -14.70
C HIS A 104 -5.25 -2.06 -13.37
N ILE A 105 -4.89 -2.78 -12.31
CA ILE A 105 -5.49 -2.59 -10.98
C ILE A 105 -5.15 -1.20 -10.43
N GLY A 106 -3.88 -0.79 -10.50
CA GLY A 106 -3.45 0.50 -9.98
C GLY A 106 -4.15 1.67 -10.65
N ARG A 107 -4.41 1.58 -11.95
CA ARG A 107 -5.10 2.64 -12.68
C ARG A 107 -6.59 2.74 -12.34
N ASP A 108 -7.21 1.64 -11.94
CA ASP A 108 -8.63 1.62 -11.59
C ASP A 108 -8.88 2.16 -10.17
N LEU A 109 -7.87 2.20 -9.33
CA LEU A 109 -7.98 2.76 -7.99
C LEU A 109 -7.90 4.28 -8.01
#